data_189127c0f6f28631a8ebf8435ac37e87
#
_entry.id   189127c0f6f28631a8ebf8435ac37e87
#
_cell.length_a   1.000
_cell.length_b   1.000
_cell.length_c   1.000
_cell.angle_alpha   90.00
_cell.angle_beta   90.00
_cell.angle_gamma   90.00
#
_symmetry.space_group_name_H-M   'P 1'
#
loop_
_entity.id
_entity.type
_entity.pdbx_description
1 polymer ?
#
loop_
_entity_poly.entity_id
_entity_poly.type
_entity_poly.pdbx_seq_one_letter_code
_entity_poly.pdbx_strand_id
1 'polypeptide(L)'
;KQSFKRIVEWTREAIDKQFVQVIPLLEQNDVLVAANTEFAATGIAAYCKKPFVRTSFAPFLPGEKMPPPAFPYPKPNPIITPKLLWLMMNRVSNYMVKDTINKNRRKYGLAPISNFGEDAAKNSDNFLLYSRYLGHTDPVWDKRFRWNIGGDCFNDTFEYDEEAYQELMAFIKKEQTPVLFFTLGSCTSNDRERFCGMLARICKRKQYRLVVGSGWAKTGETLQGNEQLFLMQKPIPHHLIFPHCDAVIHHGGSGTTHSVARAGKPQLITPLLLDQPYWGYRVQVLGVGPERVKIAKVSESELEQKMGDLISNPEYKKNAAMLSEQIESEKGIENICNYIESLAR
;
A
#
# COMPACT_ATOMS: atom_id res chain seq x y z
N LYS A 1 -5.83 11.83 21.00
CA LYS A 1 -5.08 13.13 21.01
C LYS A 1 -3.59 12.94 21.35
N GLN A 2 -3.24 12.16 22.39
CA GLN A 2 -1.83 11.92 22.77
C GLN A 2 -1.02 11.22 21.67
N SER A 3 -1.60 10.22 20.97
CA SER A 3 -0.91 9.50 19.89
C SER A 3 -0.56 10.41 18.71
N PHE A 4 -1.46 11.30 18.30
CA PHE A 4 -1.22 12.24 17.20
C PHE A 4 -0.11 13.25 17.56
N LYS A 5 -0.09 13.78 18.78
CA LYS A 5 0.96 14.69 19.25
C LYS A 5 2.34 14.02 19.21
N ARG A 6 2.45 12.75 19.66
CA ARG A 6 3.69 11.98 19.59
C ARG A 6 4.17 11.75 18.15
N ILE A 7 3.24 11.45 17.22
CA ILE A 7 3.58 11.30 15.80
C ILE A 7 4.15 12.61 15.25
N VAL A 8 3.54 13.75 15.56
CA VAL A 8 4.03 15.07 15.11
C VAL A 8 5.41 15.37 15.68
N GLU A 9 5.63 15.13 16.98
CA GLU A 9 6.92 15.34 17.65
C GLU A 9 8.00 14.45 17.02
N TRP A 10 7.74 13.16 16.87
CA TRP A 10 8.66 12.22 16.23
C TRP A 10 8.98 12.62 14.78
N THR A 11 7.98 13.03 14.00
CA THR A 11 8.18 13.48 12.62
C THR A 11 9.10 14.71 12.56
N ARG A 12 8.92 15.67 13.47
CA ARG A 12 9.74 16.88 13.54
C ARG A 12 11.19 16.58 13.91
N GLU A 13 11.41 15.68 14.86
CA GLU A 13 12.76 15.21 15.22
C GLU A 13 13.41 14.48 14.04
N ALA A 14 12.66 13.65 13.32
CA ALA A 14 13.16 12.96 12.14
C ALA A 14 13.62 13.95 11.06
N ILE A 15 12.84 15.00 10.78
CA ILE A 15 13.21 16.06 9.84
C ILE A 15 14.52 16.73 10.24
N ASP A 16 14.67 17.11 11.51
CA ASP A 16 15.91 17.76 12.00
C ASP A 16 17.13 16.82 11.80
N LYS A 17 16.98 15.51 12.08
CA LYS A 17 18.03 14.50 11.88
C LYS A 17 18.33 14.28 10.39
N GLN A 18 17.33 14.21 9.53
CA GLN A 18 17.50 14.01 8.09
C GLN A 18 18.38 15.11 7.46
N PHE A 19 18.16 16.39 7.78
CA PHE A 19 19.01 17.48 7.29
C PHE A 19 20.48 17.30 7.68
N VAL A 20 20.76 16.83 8.90
CA VAL A 20 22.13 16.64 9.38
C VAL A 20 22.79 15.40 8.77
N GLN A 21 22.05 14.31 8.64
CA GLN A 21 22.60 13.00 8.25
C GLN A 21 22.66 12.80 6.73
N VAL A 22 21.67 13.31 5.98
CA VAL A 22 21.55 13.04 4.55
C VAL A 22 22.34 14.02 3.70
N ILE A 23 22.51 15.28 4.12
CA ILE A 23 23.29 16.26 3.36
C ILE A 23 24.71 15.76 3.04
N PRO A 24 25.54 15.31 4.02
CA PRO A 24 26.88 14.83 3.72
C PRO A 24 26.92 13.62 2.79
N LEU A 25 25.88 12.78 2.82
CA LEU A 25 25.75 11.65 1.92
C LEU A 25 25.41 12.11 0.50
N LEU A 26 24.47 13.06 0.36
CA LEU A 26 24.04 13.53 -0.95
C LEU A 26 25.11 14.38 -1.64
N GLU A 27 25.98 15.06 -0.90
CA GLU A 27 27.13 15.78 -1.48
C GLU A 27 28.09 14.84 -2.22
N GLN A 28 28.14 13.56 -1.83
CA GLN A 28 28.98 12.52 -2.43
C GLN A 28 28.23 11.66 -3.47
N ASN A 29 26.96 11.96 -3.74
CA ASN A 29 26.10 11.20 -4.66
C ASN A 29 25.41 12.14 -5.66
N ASP A 30 24.89 11.60 -6.76
CA ASP A 30 24.35 12.39 -7.87
C ASP A 30 22.85 12.65 -7.76
N VAL A 31 22.10 11.75 -7.15
CA VAL A 31 20.63 11.78 -7.11
C VAL A 31 20.13 11.42 -5.71
N LEU A 32 19.12 12.15 -5.22
CA LEU A 32 18.36 11.75 -4.05
C LEU A 32 17.11 10.98 -4.48
N VAL A 33 16.94 9.76 -3.99
CA VAL A 33 15.69 8.98 -4.14
C VAL A 33 15.08 8.80 -2.77
N ALA A 34 13.83 9.22 -2.58
CA ALA A 34 13.18 9.10 -1.28
C ALA A 34 11.67 8.89 -1.41
N ALA A 35 11.09 8.19 -0.44
CA ALA A 35 9.64 8.02 -0.34
C ALA A 35 8.93 9.35 -0.05
N ASN A 36 7.65 9.41 -0.38
CA ASN A 36 6.82 10.60 -0.13
C ASN A 36 6.63 10.94 1.36
N THR A 37 7.07 10.08 2.26
CA THR A 37 7.10 10.29 3.72
C THR A 37 8.39 10.94 4.22
N GLU A 38 9.40 11.10 3.37
CA GLU A 38 10.67 11.75 3.71
C GLU A 38 10.56 13.26 3.53
N PHE A 39 10.07 13.93 4.57
CA PHE A 39 9.62 15.32 4.51
C PHE A 39 10.75 16.35 4.31
N ALA A 40 11.99 16.02 4.67
CA ALA A 40 13.15 16.90 4.50
C ALA A 40 13.74 16.88 3.08
N ALA A 41 13.39 15.86 2.27
CA ALA A 41 14.09 15.54 1.02
C ALA A 41 14.15 16.69 0.02
N THR A 42 13.05 17.45 -0.20
CA THR A 42 13.06 18.63 -1.09
C THR A 42 14.02 19.72 -0.63
N GLY A 43 14.10 19.97 0.68
CA GLY A 43 15.02 20.94 1.26
C GLY A 43 16.49 20.51 1.12
N ILE A 44 16.77 19.25 1.35
CA ILE A 44 18.10 18.65 1.24
C ILE A 44 18.58 18.68 -0.21
N ALA A 45 17.74 18.22 -1.15
CA ALA A 45 18.06 18.24 -2.58
C ALA A 45 18.31 19.68 -3.10
N ALA A 46 17.49 20.64 -2.67
CA ALA A 46 17.66 22.05 -3.02
C ALA A 46 18.98 22.64 -2.48
N TYR A 47 19.38 22.29 -1.26
CA TYR A 47 20.65 22.71 -0.68
C TYR A 47 21.86 22.14 -1.45
N CYS A 48 21.86 20.83 -1.69
CA CYS A 48 22.93 20.15 -2.43
C CYS A 48 22.89 20.41 -3.94
N LYS A 49 21.85 21.06 -4.46
CA LYS A 49 21.61 21.29 -5.90
C LYS A 49 21.62 19.99 -6.72
N LYS A 50 21.04 18.93 -6.17
CA LYS A 50 20.97 17.61 -6.78
C LYS A 50 19.55 17.27 -7.20
N PRO A 51 19.35 16.44 -8.25
CA PRO A 51 18.04 15.92 -8.64
C PRO A 51 17.37 15.16 -7.48
N PHE A 52 16.04 15.25 -7.39
CA PHE A 52 15.27 14.52 -6.41
C PHE A 52 14.14 13.72 -7.05
N VAL A 53 14.19 12.40 -6.94
CA VAL A 53 13.14 11.47 -7.33
C VAL A 53 12.30 11.12 -6.11
N ARG A 54 11.06 11.58 -6.11
CA ARG A 54 10.09 11.30 -5.04
C ARG A 54 9.24 10.09 -5.40
N THR A 55 9.40 9.00 -4.69
CA THR A 55 8.65 7.76 -4.92
C THR A 55 7.36 7.69 -4.10
N SER A 56 6.31 7.09 -4.66
CA SER A 56 5.04 6.91 -3.97
C SER A 56 4.34 5.61 -4.39
N PHE A 57 3.86 4.85 -3.42
CA PHE A 57 3.14 3.58 -3.61
C PHE A 57 1.63 3.75 -3.83
N ALA A 58 1.15 4.97 -3.82
CA ALA A 58 -0.24 5.34 -4.05
C ALA A 58 -0.28 6.77 -4.61
N PRO A 59 -1.39 7.24 -5.19
CA PRO A 59 -1.47 8.54 -5.86
C PRO A 59 -1.48 9.72 -4.86
N PHE A 60 -0.37 9.95 -4.16
CA PHE A 60 -0.18 11.08 -3.23
C PHE A 60 0.24 12.38 -3.93
N LEU A 61 -0.25 12.61 -5.15
CA LEU A 61 -0.17 13.89 -5.85
C LEU A 61 -1.50 14.62 -5.79
N PRO A 62 -1.52 15.92 -5.45
CA PRO A 62 -2.77 16.69 -5.40
C PRO A 62 -3.52 16.67 -6.73
N GLY A 63 -4.75 16.17 -6.71
CA GLY A 63 -5.60 15.98 -7.87
C GLY A 63 -6.99 16.61 -7.71
N GLU A 64 -7.80 16.54 -8.75
CA GLU A 64 -9.17 17.06 -8.78
C GLU A 64 -10.24 15.98 -8.88
N LYS A 65 -9.89 14.81 -9.42
CA LYS A 65 -10.84 13.71 -9.62
C LYS A 65 -10.95 12.76 -8.44
N MET A 66 -9.85 12.57 -7.73
CA MET A 66 -9.77 11.58 -6.66
C MET A 66 -9.32 12.22 -5.35
N PRO A 67 -9.93 11.84 -4.22
CA PRO A 67 -9.48 12.29 -2.91
C PRO A 67 -8.09 11.74 -2.58
N PRO A 68 -7.37 12.31 -1.59
CA PRO A 68 -6.14 11.73 -1.08
C PRO A 68 -6.34 10.26 -0.67
N PRO A 69 -5.38 9.36 -0.94
CA PRO A 69 -5.53 7.93 -0.65
C PRO A 69 -5.86 7.59 0.82
N ALA A 70 -5.41 8.43 1.75
CA ALA A 70 -5.65 8.26 3.18
C ALA A 70 -7.08 8.58 3.64
N PHE A 71 -7.91 9.14 2.75
CA PHE A 71 -9.30 9.42 3.08
C PHE A 71 -10.20 8.26 2.65
N PRO A 72 -11.29 8.00 3.41
CA PRO A 72 -12.29 7.05 2.93
C PRO A 72 -12.83 7.53 1.59
N TYR A 73 -12.97 6.59 0.64
CA TYR A 73 -13.59 6.88 -0.65
C TYR A 73 -15.11 6.85 -0.47
N PRO A 74 -15.76 7.98 -0.23
CA PRO A 74 -17.20 8.05 -0.10
C PRO A 74 -17.86 7.89 -1.48
N LYS A 75 -19.14 7.58 -1.46
CA LYS A 75 -20.00 7.83 -2.63
C LYS A 75 -19.84 9.30 -3.03
N PRO A 76 -19.90 9.64 -4.33
CA PRO A 76 -19.79 11.02 -4.76
C PRO A 76 -20.69 11.94 -3.93
N ASN A 77 -20.09 12.98 -3.35
CA ASN A 77 -20.79 13.94 -2.52
C ASN A 77 -20.52 15.35 -3.09
N PRO A 78 -21.55 16.12 -3.43
CA PRO A 78 -21.37 17.44 -4.03
C PRO A 78 -20.70 18.46 -3.09
N ILE A 79 -20.74 18.25 -1.78
CA ILE A 79 -20.16 19.15 -0.78
C ILE A 79 -18.70 18.75 -0.45
N ILE A 80 -18.43 17.45 -0.30
CA ILE A 80 -17.12 16.94 0.06
C ILE A 80 -16.39 16.54 -1.24
N THR A 81 -15.84 17.53 -1.90
CA THR A 81 -15.11 17.33 -3.17
C THR A 81 -13.67 16.84 -2.93
N PRO A 82 -13.05 16.14 -3.89
CA PRO A 82 -11.63 15.79 -3.83
C PRO A 82 -10.73 16.98 -3.53
N LYS A 83 -10.99 18.13 -4.16
CA LYS A 83 -10.25 19.37 -3.95
C LYS A 83 -10.31 19.86 -2.48
N LEU A 84 -11.49 19.76 -1.84
CA LEU A 84 -11.62 20.10 -0.42
C LEU A 84 -10.81 19.15 0.47
N LEU A 85 -10.84 17.86 0.17
CA LEU A 85 -10.09 16.85 0.93
C LEU A 85 -8.58 17.03 0.77
N TRP A 86 -8.09 17.39 -0.43
CA TRP A 86 -6.70 17.76 -0.64
C TRP A 86 -6.31 19.04 0.11
N LEU A 87 -7.18 20.03 0.17
CA LEU A 87 -6.96 21.23 0.97
C LEU A 87 -6.84 20.90 2.46
N MET A 88 -7.71 20.03 2.97
CA MET A 88 -7.65 19.56 4.37
C MET A 88 -6.34 18.79 4.64
N MET A 89 -5.94 17.87 3.76
CA MET A 89 -4.68 17.15 3.88
C MET A 89 -3.49 18.10 3.90
N ASN A 90 -3.44 19.08 3.01
CA ASN A 90 -2.40 20.09 2.98
C ASN A 90 -2.32 20.91 4.27
N ARG A 91 -3.46 21.26 4.88
CA ARG A 91 -3.47 21.94 6.18
C ARG A 91 -2.88 21.08 7.29
N VAL A 92 -3.25 19.81 7.34
CA VAL A 92 -2.71 18.87 8.34
C VAL A 92 -1.20 18.68 8.13
N SER A 93 -0.76 18.45 6.90
CA SER A 93 0.66 18.28 6.58
C SER A 93 1.47 19.55 6.93
N ASN A 94 0.97 20.72 6.59
CA ASN A 94 1.64 21.99 6.95
C ASN A 94 1.74 22.15 8.47
N TYR A 95 0.69 21.85 9.23
CA TYR A 95 0.72 21.88 10.69
C TYR A 95 1.80 20.93 11.26
N MET A 96 1.91 19.74 10.68
CA MET A 96 2.87 18.74 11.15
C MET A 96 4.32 19.16 10.91
N VAL A 97 4.67 19.62 9.69
CA VAL A 97 6.06 19.63 9.22
C VAL A 97 6.59 20.98 8.78
N LYS A 98 5.75 21.93 8.33
CA LYS A 98 6.18 23.17 7.66
C LYS A 98 7.16 24.01 8.49
N ASP A 99 6.87 24.21 9.77
CA ASP A 99 7.68 25.09 10.64
C ASP A 99 9.08 24.50 10.87
N THR A 100 9.16 23.17 11.07
CA THR A 100 10.44 22.46 11.23
C THR A 100 11.25 22.46 9.94
N ILE A 101 10.59 22.23 8.80
CA ILE A 101 11.23 22.35 7.49
C ILE A 101 11.76 23.77 7.29
N ASN A 102 10.95 24.80 7.54
CA ASN A 102 11.37 26.19 7.36
C ASN A 102 12.47 26.62 8.33
N LYS A 103 12.49 26.11 9.55
CA LYS A 103 13.62 26.29 10.49
C LYS A 103 14.92 25.76 9.88
N ASN A 104 14.92 24.54 9.35
CA ASN A 104 16.10 23.95 8.72
C ASN A 104 16.47 24.67 7.41
N ARG A 105 15.50 24.95 6.54
CA ARG A 105 15.75 25.70 5.30
C ARG A 105 16.48 27.02 5.56
N ARG A 106 16.04 27.80 6.56
CA ARG A 106 16.74 29.04 6.96
C ARG A 106 18.16 28.77 7.45
N LYS A 107 18.37 27.73 8.26
CA LYS A 107 19.71 27.34 8.75
C LYS A 107 20.68 27.05 7.60
N TYR A 108 20.19 26.51 6.49
CA TYR A 108 20.98 26.17 5.31
C TYR A 108 20.86 27.24 4.19
N GLY A 109 20.41 28.45 4.49
CA GLY A 109 20.38 29.56 3.53
C GLY A 109 19.29 29.43 2.44
N LEU A 110 18.30 28.58 2.62
CA LEU A 110 17.20 28.38 1.66
C LEU A 110 15.98 29.25 2.01
N ALA A 111 15.28 29.72 0.99
CA ALA A 111 14.00 30.40 1.17
C ALA A 111 12.94 29.51 1.82
N PRO A 112 12.11 30.06 2.72
CA PRO A 112 11.03 29.29 3.36
C PRO A 112 9.95 28.91 2.34
N ILE A 113 9.27 27.76 2.58
CA ILE A 113 8.13 27.30 1.80
C ILE A 113 6.82 27.79 2.41
N SER A 114 5.84 28.06 1.59
CA SER A 114 4.47 28.45 2.02
C SER A 114 3.57 27.22 2.24
N ASN A 115 3.75 26.19 1.43
CA ASN A 115 2.95 24.97 1.45
C ASN A 115 3.85 23.75 1.19
N PHE A 116 3.89 22.81 2.13
CA PHE A 116 4.72 21.61 2.04
C PHE A 116 4.30 20.71 0.87
N GLY A 117 3.00 20.39 0.77
CA GLY A 117 2.52 19.46 -0.25
C GLY A 117 2.75 19.95 -1.68
N GLU A 118 2.61 21.26 -1.89
CA GLU A 118 2.87 21.91 -3.18
C GLU A 118 4.38 21.96 -3.49
N ASP A 119 5.20 22.31 -2.50
CA ASP A 119 6.65 22.31 -2.63
C ASP A 119 7.18 20.92 -2.96
N ALA A 120 6.76 19.91 -2.20
CA ALA A 120 7.17 18.53 -2.42
C ALA A 120 6.77 18.01 -3.80
N ALA A 121 5.56 18.33 -4.29
CA ALA A 121 5.10 17.86 -5.58
C ALA A 121 5.73 18.58 -6.77
N LYS A 122 6.03 19.89 -6.65
CA LYS A 122 6.60 20.69 -7.73
C LYS A 122 8.11 20.57 -7.87
N ASN A 123 8.82 20.42 -6.76
CA ASN A 123 10.28 20.44 -6.69
C ASN A 123 10.89 19.03 -6.64
N SER A 124 10.17 18.04 -7.14
CA SER A 124 10.65 16.68 -7.32
C SER A 124 10.18 16.09 -8.64
N ASP A 125 10.86 15.04 -9.09
CA ASP A 125 10.39 14.16 -10.13
C ASP A 125 9.57 13.05 -9.45
N ASN A 126 8.25 13.16 -9.56
CA ASN A 126 7.34 12.25 -8.84
C ASN A 126 7.24 10.93 -9.60
N PHE A 127 7.73 9.86 -9.01
CA PHE A 127 7.71 8.54 -9.59
C PHE A 127 6.72 7.64 -8.84
N LEU A 128 5.62 7.27 -9.51
CA LEU A 128 4.55 6.48 -8.92
C LEU A 128 4.86 5.00 -9.11
N LEU A 129 5.13 4.29 -8.00
CA LEU A 129 5.51 2.89 -7.96
C LEU A 129 4.28 2.01 -7.75
N TYR A 130 3.37 2.04 -8.69
CA TYR A 130 2.20 1.16 -8.76
C TYR A 130 1.80 0.92 -10.22
N SER A 131 1.11 -0.17 -10.47
CA SER A 131 0.59 -0.49 -11.80
C SER A 131 -0.41 0.56 -12.28
N ARG A 132 -0.23 1.02 -13.54
CA ARG A 132 -1.20 1.91 -14.21
C ARG A 132 -2.56 1.28 -14.42
N TYR A 133 -2.63 -0.04 -14.43
CA TYR A 133 -3.87 -0.80 -14.59
C TYR A 133 -4.62 -0.95 -13.27
N LEU A 134 -3.88 -1.02 -12.16
CA LEU A 134 -4.47 -1.11 -10.83
C LEU A 134 -4.76 0.27 -10.22
N GLY A 135 -3.83 1.20 -10.29
CA GLY A 135 -3.99 2.57 -9.80
C GLY A 135 -4.74 3.49 -10.79
N HIS A 136 -4.78 4.77 -10.50
CA HIS A 136 -5.32 5.78 -11.40
C HIS A 136 -4.35 6.93 -11.56
N THR A 137 -4.59 7.76 -12.58
CA THR A 137 -3.91 9.03 -12.82
C THR A 137 -4.93 10.17 -12.84
N ASP A 138 -4.48 11.39 -12.58
CA ASP A 138 -5.32 12.59 -12.66
C ASP A 138 -4.77 13.52 -13.76
N PRO A 139 -5.57 13.91 -14.75
CA PRO A 139 -5.14 14.75 -15.87
C PRO A 139 -4.56 16.11 -15.46
N VAL A 140 -4.85 16.58 -14.24
CA VAL A 140 -4.28 17.84 -13.74
C VAL A 140 -2.78 17.72 -13.46
N TRP A 141 -2.28 16.52 -13.27
CA TRP A 141 -0.85 16.30 -12.97
C TRP A 141 0.06 16.69 -14.14
N ASP A 142 -0.33 16.42 -15.39
CA ASP A 142 0.45 16.77 -16.59
C ASP A 142 0.77 18.27 -16.68
N LYS A 143 -0.14 19.11 -16.16
CA LYS A 143 0.00 20.55 -16.19
C LYS A 143 0.72 21.13 -14.98
N ARG A 144 0.84 20.35 -13.90
CA ARG A 144 1.28 20.89 -12.60
C ARG A 144 2.58 20.31 -12.09
N PHE A 145 2.91 19.06 -12.44
CA PHE A 145 3.99 18.31 -11.84
C PHE A 145 4.84 17.60 -12.88
N ARG A 146 6.12 17.37 -12.59
CA ARG A 146 6.88 16.33 -13.27
C ARG A 146 6.53 15.01 -12.60
N TRP A 147 6.04 14.04 -13.37
CA TRP A 147 5.63 12.76 -12.83
C TRP A 147 5.77 11.65 -13.88
N ASN A 148 5.98 10.45 -13.37
CA ASN A 148 5.98 9.21 -14.14
C ASN A 148 5.27 8.11 -13.36
N ILE A 149 4.74 7.12 -14.06
CA ILE A 149 4.24 5.89 -13.46
C ILE A 149 5.19 4.77 -13.87
N GLY A 150 5.86 4.18 -12.87
CA GLY A 150 6.85 3.13 -13.09
C GLY A 150 6.22 1.81 -13.49
N GLY A 151 5.07 1.51 -12.93
CA GLY A 151 4.47 0.20 -12.95
C GLY A 151 4.65 -0.54 -11.62
N ASP A 152 4.25 -1.80 -11.58
CA ASP A 152 4.47 -2.66 -10.42
C ASP A 152 5.95 -2.97 -10.24
N CYS A 153 6.48 -2.66 -9.06
CA CYS A 153 7.86 -2.94 -8.67
C CYS A 153 7.94 -4.29 -7.98
N PHE A 154 7.85 -5.35 -8.78
CA PHE A 154 7.92 -6.71 -8.29
C PHE A 154 9.38 -7.17 -8.10
N ASN A 155 9.64 -7.84 -6.98
CA ASN A 155 10.88 -8.53 -6.69
C ASN A 155 10.59 -9.96 -6.24
N ASP A 156 11.26 -10.95 -6.81
CA ASP A 156 11.14 -12.38 -6.51
C ASP A 156 12.35 -12.97 -5.77
N THR A 157 13.37 -12.15 -5.50
CA THR A 157 14.62 -12.56 -4.87
C THR A 157 14.57 -12.53 -3.35
N PHE A 158 13.66 -13.28 -2.74
CA PHE A 158 13.58 -13.40 -1.29
C PHE A 158 14.01 -14.79 -0.82
N GLU A 159 14.88 -14.83 0.17
CA GLU A 159 15.16 -16.06 0.91
C GLU A 159 13.93 -16.46 1.75
N TYR A 160 13.63 -17.73 1.78
CA TYR A 160 12.53 -18.28 2.58
C TYR A 160 12.91 -19.67 3.11
N ASP A 161 12.14 -20.14 4.08
CA ASP A 161 12.31 -21.46 4.66
C ASP A 161 11.61 -22.51 3.77
N GLU A 162 12.40 -23.34 3.12
CA GLU A 162 11.90 -24.35 2.18
C GLU A 162 11.03 -25.42 2.88
N GLU A 163 11.37 -25.83 4.10
CA GLU A 163 10.57 -26.79 4.86
C GLU A 163 9.18 -26.24 5.17
N ALA A 164 9.11 -24.98 5.64
CA ALA A 164 7.84 -24.30 5.89
C ALA A 164 7.02 -24.13 4.59
N TYR A 165 7.68 -23.90 3.45
CA TYR A 165 7.00 -23.84 2.16
C TYR A 165 6.41 -25.20 1.76
N GLN A 166 7.15 -26.29 1.93
CA GLN A 166 6.67 -27.63 1.62
C GLN A 166 5.50 -28.06 2.52
N GLU A 167 5.54 -27.72 3.81
CA GLU A 167 4.42 -27.94 4.74
C GLU A 167 3.16 -27.17 4.29
N LEU A 168 3.30 -25.90 3.90
CA LEU A 168 2.21 -25.11 3.38
C LEU A 168 1.65 -25.71 2.08
N MET A 169 2.50 -26.12 1.15
CA MET A 169 2.09 -26.74 -0.12
C MET A 169 1.38 -28.08 0.10
N ALA A 170 1.85 -28.88 1.05
CA ALA A 170 1.18 -30.11 1.44
C ALA A 170 -0.24 -29.83 1.98
N PHE A 171 -0.39 -28.80 2.82
CA PHE A 171 -1.71 -28.36 3.29
C PHE A 171 -2.59 -27.89 2.12
N ILE A 172 -2.08 -27.05 1.22
CA ILE A 172 -2.85 -26.50 0.09
C ILE A 172 -3.28 -27.59 -0.89
N LYS A 173 -2.49 -28.63 -1.10
CA LYS A 173 -2.75 -29.72 -2.06
C LYS A 173 -3.51 -30.91 -1.48
N LYS A 174 -3.75 -30.94 -0.17
CA LYS A 174 -4.35 -32.08 0.52
C LYS A 174 -5.75 -32.45 -0.01
N GLU A 175 -6.53 -31.44 -0.38
CA GLU A 175 -7.92 -31.62 -0.84
C GLU A 175 -8.23 -30.63 -1.97
N GLN A 176 -9.23 -30.96 -2.80
CA GLN A 176 -9.71 -30.06 -3.87
C GLN A 176 -10.82 -29.12 -3.37
N THR A 177 -10.59 -28.48 -2.23
CA THR A 177 -11.51 -27.48 -1.67
C THR A 177 -10.91 -26.09 -1.80
N PRO A 178 -11.73 -25.03 -1.94
CA PRO A 178 -11.21 -23.67 -2.11
C PRO A 178 -10.27 -23.25 -0.98
N VAL A 179 -9.15 -22.64 -1.35
CA VAL A 179 -8.12 -22.12 -0.44
C VAL A 179 -8.20 -20.61 -0.38
N LEU A 180 -8.43 -20.07 0.81
CA LEU A 180 -8.39 -18.65 1.09
C LEU A 180 -7.11 -18.31 1.86
N PHE A 181 -6.47 -17.21 1.50
CA PHE A 181 -5.37 -16.66 2.27
C PHE A 181 -5.81 -15.40 3.01
N PHE A 182 -5.42 -15.25 4.27
CA PHE A 182 -5.68 -14.05 5.06
C PHE A 182 -4.40 -13.49 5.66
N THR A 183 -4.18 -12.17 5.55
CA THR A 183 -3.08 -11.47 6.24
C THR A 183 -3.38 -9.99 6.49
N LEU A 184 -2.85 -9.48 7.59
CA LEU A 184 -2.79 -8.04 7.88
C LEU A 184 -1.40 -7.44 7.58
N GLY A 185 -0.47 -8.24 7.06
CA GLY A 185 0.92 -7.83 6.80
C GLY A 185 1.62 -7.31 8.06
N SER A 186 2.18 -6.10 8.01
CA SER A 186 2.79 -5.43 9.15
C SER A 186 1.79 -4.66 10.04
N CYS A 187 0.52 -4.62 9.68
CA CYS A 187 -0.51 -3.91 10.42
C CYS A 187 -1.09 -4.76 11.54
N THR A 188 -1.65 -4.10 12.56
CA THR A 188 -2.36 -4.77 13.66
C THR A 188 -3.72 -4.12 13.91
N SER A 189 -4.65 -4.88 14.44
CA SER A 189 -5.97 -4.44 14.88
C SER A 189 -6.36 -5.15 16.18
N ASN A 190 -7.03 -4.45 17.07
CA ASN A 190 -7.58 -5.06 18.30
C ASN A 190 -8.66 -6.12 17.99
N ASP A 191 -9.32 -6.00 16.83
CA ASP A 191 -10.36 -6.92 16.38
C ASP A 191 -9.82 -8.09 15.54
N ARG A 192 -8.50 -8.23 15.38
CA ARG A 192 -7.89 -9.23 14.49
C ARG A 192 -8.28 -10.66 14.85
N GLU A 193 -8.23 -11.02 16.14
CA GLU A 193 -8.58 -12.37 16.59
C GLU A 193 -10.08 -12.69 16.39
N ARG A 194 -10.96 -11.70 16.70
CA ARG A 194 -12.39 -11.84 16.41
C ARG A 194 -12.63 -12.07 14.93
N PHE A 195 -11.97 -11.29 14.08
CA PHE A 195 -12.13 -11.39 12.63
C PHE A 195 -11.58 -12.73 12.10
N CYS A 196 -10.39 -13.13 12.54
CA CYS A 196 -9.79 -14.41 12.19
C CYS A 196 -10.67 -15.60 12.64
N GLY A 197 -11.26 -15.51 13.84
CA GLY A 197 -12.23 -16.50 14.32
C GLY A 197 -13.51 -16.58 13.47
N MET A 198 -14.01 -15.45 12.96
CA MET A 198 -15.12 -15.46 12.00
C MET A 198 -14.73 -16.16 10.70
N LEU A 199 -13.55 -15.83 10.13
CA LEU A 199 -13.04 -16.50 8.92
C LEU A 199 -12.95 -18.01 9.11
N ALA A 200 -12.38 -18.47 10.23
CA ALA A 200 -12.24 -19.89 10.52
C ALA A 200 -13.62 -20.62 10.62
N ARG A 201 -14.60 -20.00 11.30
CA ARG A 201 -15.95 -20.56 11.38
C ARG A 201 -16.66 -20.63 10.02
N ILE A 202 -16.53 -19.58 9.21
CA ILE A 202 -17.10 -19.53 7.85
C ILE A 202 -16.43 -20.61 6.98
N CYS A 203 -15.11 -20.70 7.01
CA CYS A 203 -14.37 -21.72 6.26
C CYS A 203 -14.81 -23.13 6.64
N LYS A 204 -15.01 -23.40 7.94
CA LYS A 204 -15.52 -24.70 8.42
C LYS A 204 -16.91 -25.01 7.86
N ARG A 205 -17.84 -24.04 7.87
CA ARG A 205 -19.21 -24.24 7.35
C ARG A 205 -19.24 -24.45 5.83
N LYS A 206 -18.37 -23.73 5.11
CA LYS A 206 -18.31 -23.75 3.64
C LYS A 206 -17.35 -24.83 3.09
N GLN A 207 -16.67 -25.55 3.94
CA GLN A 207 -15.62 -26.50 3.57
C GLN A 207 -14.49 -25.84 2.76
N TYR A 208 -14.12 -24.62 3.12
CA TYR A 208 -12.95 -23.93 2.60
C TYR A 208 -11.75 -24.17 3.50
N ARG A 209 -10.54 -24.09 2.95
CA ARG A 209 -9.30 -24.07 3.71
C ARG A 209 -8.81 -22.65 3.87
N LEU A 210 -8.26 -22.36 5.03
CA LEU A 210 -7.79 -21.03 5.39
C LEU A 210 -6.29 -21.07 5.72
N VAL A 211 -5.49 -20.34 4.95
CA VAL A 211 -4.10 -20.04 5.29
C VAL A 211 -4.07 -18.66 5.95
N VAL A 212 -3.51 -18.57 7.14
CA VAL A 212 -3.34 -17.33 7.87
C VAL A 212 -1.87 -16.93 7.91
N GLY A 213 -1.51 -15.86 7.22
CA GLY A 213 -0.22 -15.22 7.41
C GLY A 213 -0.23 -14.43 8.71
N SER A 214 0.37 -14.97 9.77
CA SER A 214 0.32 -14.40 11.13
C SER A 214 0.89 -12.98 11.21
N GLY A 215 1.89 -12.66 10.37
CA GLY A 215 2.52 -11.36 10.30
C GLY A 215 3.12 -10.92 11.65
N TRP A 216 3.42 -9.65 11.79
CA TRP A 216 3.96 -9.08 13.03
C TRP A 216 2.95 -9.07 14.18
N ALA A 217 1.67 -9.11 13.86
CA ALA A 217 0.58 -9.10 14.85
C ALA A 217 0.31 -10.48 15.49
N LYS A 218 0.99 -11.53 15.03
CA LYS A 218 0.75 -12.93 15.47
C LYS A 218 -0.73 -13.31 15.40
N THR A 219 -1.36 -12.98 14.28
CA THR A 219 -2.79 -13.17 14.05
C THR A 219 -3.13 -14.66 13.93
N GLY A 220 -4.17 -15.11 14.59
CA GLY A 220 -4.68 -16.48 14.50
C GLY A 220 -4.07 -17.49 15.46
N GLU A 221 -3.15 -17.09 16.35
CA GLU A 221 -2.54 -18.01 17.34
C GLU A 221 -3.57 -18.72 18.23
N THR A 222 -4.74 -18.11 18.46
CA THR A 222 -5.84 -18.70 19.25
C THR A 222 -6.61 -19.78 18.51
N LEU A 223 -6.34 -20.01 17.22
CA LEU A 223 -7.06 -20.95 16.35
C LEU A 223 -6.29 -22.24 16.08
N GLN A 224 -5.26 -22.52 16.84
CA GLN A 224 -4.47 -23.74 16.71
C GLN A 224 -5.34 -25.01 16.88
N GLY A 225 -4.99 -26.08 16.14
CA GLY A 225 -5.71 -27.35 16.18
C GLY A 225 -6.95 -27.47 15.26
N ASN A 226 -7.15 -26.50 14.37
CA ASN A 226 -8.19 -26.59 13.34
C ASN A 226 -7.59 -27.17 12.04
N GLU A 227 -8.03 -28.36 11.63
CA GLU A 227 -7.52 -29.09 10.45
C GLU A 227 -7.73 -28.33 9.11
N GLN A 228 -8.69 -27.41 9.05
CA GLN A 228 -8.96 -26.59 7.87
C GLN A 228 -8.17 -25.26 7.89
N LEU A 229 -7.30 -25.06 8.89
CA LEU A 229 -6.53 -23.85 9.06
C LEU A 229 -5.03 -24.16 9.11
N PHE A 230 -4.25 -23.46 8.29
CA PHE A 230 -2.80 -23.44 8.36
C PHE A 230 -2.33 -22.08 8.87
N LEU A 231 -1.63 -22.05 9.99
CA LEU A 231 -1.04 -20.85 10.54
C LEU A 231 0.42 -20.73 10.09
N MET A 232 0.66 -19.84 9.15
CA MET A 232 2.00 -19.57 8.61
C MET A 232 2.80 -18.72 9.59
N GLN A 233 3.77 -19.33 10.26
CA GLN A 233 4.61 -18.66 11.25
C GLN A 233 5.89 -18.07 10.65
N LYS A 234 6.44 -18.69 9.62
CA LYS A 234 7.61 -18.20 8.90
C LYS A 234 7.18 -17.45 7.65
N PRO A 235 7.84 -16.34 7.29
CA PRO A 235 7.51 -15.60 6.08
C PRO A 235 7.86 -16.43 4.84
N ILE A 236 6.90 -16.53 3.93
CA ILE A 236 7.06 -17.11 2.60
C ILE A 236 6.65 -16.05 1.59
N PRO A 237 7.40 -15.85 0.49
CA PRO A 237 7.08 -14.86 -0.52
C PRO A 237 5.69 -15.07 -1.13
N HIS A 238 4.94 -13.99 -1.29
CA HIS A 238 3.57 -14.02 -1.79
C HIS A 238 3.44 -14.62 -3.18
N HIS A 239 4.42 -14.42 -4.06
CA HIS A 239 4.41 -14.96 -5.42
C HIS A 239 4.48 -16.50 -5.46
N LEU A 240 4.98 -17.14 -4.40
CA LEU A 240 4.99 -18.59 -4.25
C LEU A 240 3.67 -19.13 -3.69
N ILE A 241 2.88 -18.30 -3.00
CA ILE A 241 1.66 -18.74 -2.30
C ILE A 241 0.41 -18.41 -3.10
N PHE A 242 0.25 -17.15 -3.51
CA PHE A 242 -1.01 -16.64 -4.08
C PHE A 242 -1.46 -17.37 -5.34
N PRO A 243 -0.56 -17.84 -6.25
CA PRO A 243 -0.98 -18.64 -7.39
C PRO A 243 -1.74 -19.92 -7.01
N HIS A 244 -1.53 -20.44 -5.80
CA HIS A 244 -2.17 -21.65 -5.28
C HIS A 244 -3.42 -21.38 -4.44
N CYS A 245 -3.79 -20.13 -4.21
CA CYS A 245 -5.02 -19.73 -3.52
C CYS A 245 -6.14 -19.45 -4.52
N ASP A 246 -7.39 -19.63 -4.10
CA ASP A 246 -8.56 -19.23 -4.89
C ASP A 246 -8.88 -17.74 -4.71
N ALA A 247 -8.60 -17.18 -3.54
CA ALA A 247 -8.75 -15.78 -3.26
C ALA A 247 -7.92 -15.33 -2.04
N VAL A 248 -7.71 -14.02 -1.92
CA VAL A 248 -6.92 -13.42 -0.83
C VAL A 248 -7.74 -12.35 -0.10
N ILE A 249 -7.75 -12.42 1.22
CA ILE A 249 -8.34 -11.42 2.12
C ILE A 249 -7.18 -10.72 2.83
N HIS A 250 -7.08 -9.38 2.71
CA HIS A 250 -5.94 -8.68 3.30
C HIS A 250 -6.23 -7.21 3.64
N HIS A 251 -5.30 -6.58 4.35
CA HIS A 251 -5.45 -5.20 4.81
C HIS A 251 -5.47 -4.13 3.69
N GLY A 252 -5.01 -4.45 2.47
CA GLY A 252 -5.01 -3.50 1.35
C GLY A 252 -3.76 -2.61 1.26
N GLY A 253 -2.65 -3.01 1.83
CA GLY A 253 -1.36 -2.34 1.55
C GLY A 253 -0.98 -2.51 0.08
N SER A 254 -0.35 -1.49 -0.51
CA SER A 254 0.00 -1.45 -1.94
C SER A 254 0.71 -2.73 -2.40
N GLY A 255 1.79 -3.14 -1.73
CA GLY A 255 2.57 -4.33 -2.12
C GLY A 255 1.73 -5.61 -2.14
N THR A 256 0.93 -5.86 -1.10
CA THR A 256 0.07 -7.06 -1.06
C THR A 256 -1.01 -6.99 -2.14
N THR A 257 -1.63 -5.82 -2.36
CA THR A 257 -2.65 -5.62 -3.39
C THR A 257 -2.10 -5.93 -4.79
N HIS A 258 -0.89 -5.45 -5.10
CA HIS A 258 -0.20 -5.73 -6.36
C HIS A 258 0.21 -7.20 -6.48
N SER A 259 0.71 -7.82 -5.41
CA SER A 259 1.08 -9.24 -5.42
C SER A 259 -0.12 -10.14 -5.71
N VAL A 260 -1.30 -9.83 -5.14
CA VAL A 260 -2.54 -10.57 -5.42
C VAL A 260 -3.01 -10.34 -6.85
N ALA A 261 -2.96 -9.09 -7.31
CA ALA A 261 -3.35 -8.74 -8.68
C ALA A 261 -2.43 -9.43 -9.72
N ARG A 262 -1.11 -9.44 -9.48
CA ARG A 262 -0.14 -10.17 -10.31
C ARG A 262 -0.40 -11.68 -10.33
N ALA A 263 -0.82 -12.26 -9.22
CA ALA A 263 -1.19 -13.67 -9.15
C ALA A 263 -2.55 -13.99 -9.84
N GLY A 264 -3.26 -13.00 -10.36
CA GLY A 264 -4.54 -13.19 -11.04
C GLY A 264 -5.66 -13.66 -10.11
N LYS A 265 -5.63 -13.27 -8.83
CA LYS A 265 -6.59 -13.76 -7.83
C LYS A 265 -7.58 -12.68 -7.39
N PRO A 266 -8.85 -13.06 -7.18
CA PRO A 266 -9.82 -12.20 -6.51
C PRO A 266 -9.36 -11.82 -5.12
N GLN A 267 -9.70 -10.58 -4.67
CA GLN A 267 -9.25 -10.08 -3.38
C GLN A 267 -10.32 -9.30 -2.62
N LEU A 268 -10.37 -9.49 -1.30
CA LEU A 268 -11.22 -8.72 -0.38
C LEU A 268 -10.35 -7.87 0.54
N ILE A 269 -10.56 -6.57 0.51
CA ILE A 269 -9.78 -5.62 1.30
C ILE A 269 -10.45 -5.32 2.64
N THR A 270 -9.63 -5.37 3.71
CA THR A 270 -10.03 -5.01 5.08
C THR A 270 -9.18 -3.84 5.58
N PRO A 271 -9.44 -2.60 5.12
CA PRO A 271 -8.54 -1.49 5.33
C PRO A 271 -8.50 -1.04 6.78
N LEU A 272 -7.31 -0.70 7.27
CA LEU A 272 -7.04 -0.19 8.60
C LEU A 272 -6.60 1.27 8.59
N LEU A 273 -5.69 1.66 7.67
CA LEU A 273 -5.08 3.00 7.66
C LEU A 273 -4.49 3.40 6.29
N LEU A 274 -4.08 4.65 6.17
CA LEU A 274 -3.34 5.23 5.03
C LEU A 274 -4.02 5.00 3.66
N ASP A 275 -3.30 4.43 2.70
CA ASP A 275 -3.72 4.17 1.33
C ASP A 275 -4.62 2.93 1.15
N GLN A 276 -4.81 2.13 2.20
CA GLN A 276 -5.57 0.90 2.14
C GLN A 276 -7.04 1.10 1.69
N PRO A 277 -7.77 2.15 2.14
CA PRO A 277 -9.11 2.44 1.63
C PRO A 277 -9.14 2.73 0.13
N TYR A 278 -8.08 3.35 -0.41
CA TYR A 278 -7.94 3.60 -1.84
C TYR A 278 -7.83 2.29 -2.62
N TRP A 279 -6.94 1.39 -2.21
CA TRP A 279 -6.78 0.11 -2.88
C TRP A 279 -8.05 -0.73 -2.81
N GLY A 280 -8.76 -0.71 -1.67
CA GLY A 280 -10.07 -1.36 -1.55
C GLY A 280 -11.11 -0.81 -2.54
N TYR A 281 -11.11 0.50 -2.79
CA TYR A 281 -11.95 1.13 -3.81
C TYR A 281 -11.53 0.68 -5.23
N ARG A 282 -10.24 0.62 -5.52
CA ARG A 282 -9.73 0.18 -6.84
C ARG A 282 -10.09 -1.27 -7.14
N VAL A 283 -9.94 -2.16 -6.18
CA VAL A 283 -10.34 -3.57 -6.27
C VAL A 283 -11.82 -3.70 -6.66
N GLN A 284 -12.69 -2.95 -5.99
CA GLN A 284 -14.13 -2.95 -6.29
C GLN A 284 -14.43 -2.40 -7.69
N VAL A 285 -13.86 -1.25 -8.05
CA VAL A 285 -14.12 -0.59 -9.35
C VAL A 285 -13.62 -1.42 -10.53
N LEU A 286 -12.50 -2.12 -10.36
CA LEU A 286 -11.96 -3.02 -11.37
C LEU A 286 -12.69 -4.38 -11.43
N GLY A 287 -13.62 -4.63 -10.51
CA GLY A 287 -14.35 -5.88 -10.46
C GLY A 287 -13.47 -7.10 -10.22
N VAL A 288 -12.38 -6.93 -9.46
CA VAL A 288 -11.48 -8.03 -9.05
C VAL A 288 -11.76 -8.48 -7.61
N GLY A 289 -12.84 -7.98 -7.02
CA GLY A 289 -13.30 -8.35 -5.69
C GLY A 289 -14.47 -7.48 -5.24
N PRO A 290 -15.15 -7.87 -4.14
CA PRO A 290 -16.29 -7.14 -3.60
C PRO A 290 -15.87 -5.83 -2.90
N GLU A 291 -16.86 -5.05 -2.49
CA GLU A 291 -16.63 -3.87 -1.65
C GLU A 291 -15.89 -4.27 -0.36
N ARG A 292 -14.89 -3.47 0.01
CA ARG A 292 -14.09 -3.62 1.24
C ARG A 292 -14.95 -3.71 2.50
N VAL A 293 -14.47 -4.41 3.51
CA VAL A 293 -15.11 -4.52 4.83
C VAL A 293 -14.23 -3.93 5.93
N LYS A 294 -14.85 -3.40 6.99
CA LYS A 294 -14.12 -2.91 8.17
C LYS A 294 -14.07 -4.02 9.22
N ILE A 295 -12.87 -4.49 9.57
CA ILE A 295 -12.65 -5.55 10.57
C ILE A 295 -13.46 -5.31 11.85
N ALA A 296 -13.46 -4.07 12.36
CA ALA A 296 -14.14 -3.72 13.61
C ALA A 296 -15.68 -3.74 13.53
N LYS A 297 -16.27 -3.70 12.33
CA LYS A 297 -17.73 -3.46 12.16
C LYS A 297 -18.46 -4.55 11.40
N VAL A 298 -17.75 -5.33 10.59
CA VAL A 298 -18.36 -6.36 9.74
C VAL A 298 -19.02 -7.44 10.60
N SER A 299 -20.23 -7.83 10.22
CA SER A 299 -20.92 -9.00 10.79
C SER A 299 -20.42 -10.30 10.15
N GLU A 300 -20.60 -11.43 10.84
CA GLU A 300 -20.21 -12.72 10.30
C GLU A 300 -21.02 -13.09 9.04
N SER A 301 -22.30 -12.73 8.99
CA SER A 301 -23.16 -12.97 7.82
C SER A 301 -22.74 -12.14 6.61
N GLU A 302 -22.40 -10.87 6.80
CA GLU A 302 -21.87 -10.02 5.72
C GLU A 302 -20.54 -10.56 5.20
N LEU A 303 -19.64 -10.96 6.12
CA LEU A 303 -18.34 -11.52 5.73
C LEU A 303 -18.51 -12.83 4.96
N GLU A 304 -19.43 -13.71 5.42
CA GLU A 304 -19.72 -14.98 4.76
C GLU A 304 -20.26 -14.76 3.34
N GLN A 305 -21.18 -13.80 3.14
CA GLN A 305 -21.67 -13.44 1.82
C GLN A 305 -20.53 -12.99 0.91
N LYS A 306 -19.70 -12.04 1.37
CA LYS A 306 -18.58 -11.54 0.58
C LYS A 306 -17.52 -12.60 0.27
N MET A 307 -17.26 -13.51 1.19
CA MET A 307 -16.37 -14.67 0.93
C MET A 307 -16.99 -15.62 -0.09
N GLY A 308 -18.29 -15.87 -0.03
CA GLY A 308 -19.01 -16.64 -1.03
C GLY A 308 -18.91 -16.02 -2.41
N ASP A 309 -19.20 -14.72 -2.53
CA ASP A 309 -19.08 -13.95 -3.78
C ASP A 309 -17.63 -13.99 -4.31
N LEU A 310 -16.64 -13.83 -3.43
CA LEU A 310 -15.23 -13.85 -3.78
C LEU A 310 -14.79 -15.15 -4.44
N ILE A 311 -15.34 -16.29 -4.00
CA ILE A 311 -15.02 -17.62 -4.53
C ILE A 311 -15.87 -17.98 -5.76
N SER A 312 -17.17 -17.62 -5.75
CA SER A 312 -18.13 -18.13 -6.74
C SER A 312 -18.35 -17.21 -7.93
N ASN A 313 -18.05 -15.89 -7.81
CA ASN A 313 -18.31 -14.93 -8.89
C ASN A 313 -17.28 -15.09 -10.02
N PRO A 314 -17.70 -15.57 -11.23
CA PRO A 314 -16.79 -15.80 -12.34
C PRO A 314 -16.17 -14.50 -12.90
N GLU A 315 -16.89 -13.36 -12.79
CA GLU A 315 -16.37 -12.07 -13.26
C GLU A 315 -15.17 -11.61 -12.44
N TYR A 316 -15.12 -11.87 -11.11
CA TYR A 316 -13.95 -11.53 -10.31
C TYR A 316 -12.72 -12.32 -10.76
N LYS A 317 -12.87 -13.61 -11.05
CA LYS A 317 -11.77 -14.47 -11.54
C LYS A 317 -11.29 -14.01 -12.92
N LYS A 318 -12.23 -13.76 -13.84
CA LYS A 318 -11.93 -13.29 -15.19
C LYS A 318 -11.18 -11.96 -15.17
N ASN A 319 -11.72 -10.98 -14.44
CA ASN A 319 -11.12 -9.64 -14.37
C ASN A 319 -9.75 -9.68 -13.66
N ALA A 320 -9.58 -10.53 -12.64
CA ALA A 320 -8.29 -10.71 -11.97
C ALA A 320 -7.24 -11.32 -12.91
N ALA A 321 -7.60 -12.30 -13.73
CA ALA A 321 -6.71 -12.88 -14.74
C ALA A 321 -6.30 -11.84 -15.80
N MET A 322 -7.24 -11.07 -16.32
CA MET A 322 -6.95 -9.99 -17.29
C MET A 322 -6.04 -8.91 -16.69
N LEU A 323 -6.28 -8.54 -15.43
CA LEU A 323 -5.44 -7.56 -14.73
C LEU A 323 -4.02 -8.10 -14.51
N SER A 324 -3.86 -9.39 -14.19
CA SER A 324 -2.56 -10.05 -14.05
C SER A 324 -1.73 -9.95 -15.32
N GLU A 325 -2.29 -10.33 -16.47
CA GLU A 325 -1.62 -10.24 -17.78
C GLU A 325 -1.12 -8.81 -18.07
N GLN A 326 -1.93 -7.80 -17.75
CA GLN A 326 -1.56 -6.40 -17.92
C GLN A 326 -0.40 -6.00 -17.01
N ILE A 327 -0.46 -6.38 -15.72
CA ILE A 327 0.57 -6.04 -14.72
C ILE A 327 1.89 -6.75 -15.03
N GLU A 328 1.86 -8.00 -15.48
CA GLU A 328 3.06 -8.76 -15.85
C GLU A 328 3.82 -8.13 -17.02
N SER A 329 3.14 -7.38 -17.89
CA SER A 329 3.77 -6.65 -18.97
C SER A 329 4.55 -5.41 -18.52
N GLU A 330 4.37 -4.95 -17.27
CA GLU A 330 5.03 -3.77 -16.73
C GLU A 330 6.45 -4.09 -16.25
N LYS A 331 7.37 -3.16 -16.48
CA LYS A 331 8.77 -3.25 -16.10
C LYS A 331 9.11 -2.22 -15.01
N GLY A 332 8.39 -2.28 -13.89
CA GLY A 332 8.41 -1.23 -12.89
C GLY A 332 9.80 -0.88 -12.35
N ILE A 333 10.59 -1.88 -11.97
CA ILE A 333 11.97 -1.69 -11.48
C ILE A 333 12.87 -1.14 -12.58
N GLU A 334 12.84 -1.73 -13.78
CA GLU A 334 13.66 -1.29 -14.93
C GLU A 334 13.35 0.18 -15.27
N ASN A 335 12.08 0.56 -15.30
CA ASN A 335 11.67 1.92 -15.64
C ASN A 335 12.22 2.96 -14.65
N ILE A 336 12.15 2.69 -13.34
CA ILE A 336 12.67 3.64 -12.34
C ILE A 336 14.20 3.66 -12.33
N CYS A 337 14.89 2.52 -12.48
CA CYS A 337 16.34 2.46 -12.54
C CYS A 337 16.87 3.27 -13.74
N ASN A 338 16.33 3.04 -14.93
CA ASN A 338 16.70 3.80 -16.13
C ASN A 338 16.47 5.30 -15.97
N TYR A 339 15.38 5.69 -15.30
CA TYR A 339 15.10 7.10 -15.03
C TYR A 339 16.15 7.71 -14.08
N ILE A 340 16.46 7.03 -12.98
CA ILE A 340 17.47 7.49 -12.00
C ILE A 340 18.84 7.61 -12.66
N GLU A 341 19.25 6.62 -13.44
CA GLU A 341 20.52 6.64 -14.17
C GLU A 341 20.60 7.81 -15.17
N SER A 342 19.48 8.18 -15.80
CA SER A 342 19.43 9.32 -16.72
C SER A 342 19.66 10.67 -16.02
N LEU A 343 19.38 10.76 -14.72
CA LEU A 343 19.58 11.98 -13.90
C LEU A 343 21.01 12.07 -13.34
N ALA A 344 21.74 10.96 -13.24
CA ALA A 344 23.10 10.90 -12.71
C ALA A 344 24.17 11.27 -13.76
N ARG A 345 23.77 11.46 -15.01
CA ARG A 345 24.64 11.90 -16.13
C ARG A 345 24.63 13.43 -16.24
#